data_9c2b1b00dec82951fe010b0636d75f06
#
_entry.id   9c2b1b00dec82951fe010b0636d75f06
#
_cell.length_a   1.000
_cell.length_b   1.000
_cell.length_c   1.000
_cell.angle_alpha   90.00
_cell.angle_beta   90.00
_cell.angle_gamma   90.00
#
_symmetry.space_group_name_H-M   'P 1'
#
loop_
_entity.id
_entity.type
_entity.pdbx_description
1 polymer ?
#
loop_
_entity_poly.entity_id
_entity_poly.type
_entity_poly.pdbx_seq_one_letter_code
_entity_poly.pdbx_strand_id
1 'polypeptide(L)'
;MKNILNGKVLIAVLVIAGILLFASLAFILIRRPAAPPPDLTPASAILTIIPAPTSTPHAQPPTPTPFPPTPTTSPTPAPGQFAVGVYVLVTNTGGEGLNIHADPSINAKVIFSGNDAEVFQITEGPVSAEGFTWWRLSASYDATRTGWAVQNYLSVIPSH
;
A
#
# COMPACT_ATOMS: atom_id res chain seq x y z
N MET A 1 19.81 35.79 -47.81
CA MET A 1 19.15 35.07 -46.68
C MET A 1 17.84 35.78 -46.41
N LYS A 2 16.70 35.18 -46.82
CA LYS A 2 15.37 35.79 -46.69
C LYS A 2 14.90 35.69 -45.23
N ASN A 3 14.48 36.85 -44.66
CA ASN A 3 13.93 36.97 -43.31
C ASN A 3 12.71 36.04 -43.13
N ILE A 4 12.88 34.93 -42.39
CA ILE A 4 11.86 33.95 -42.10
C ILE A 4 10.93 34.41 -40.95
N LEU A 5 11.12 35.65 -40.47
CA LEU A 5 10.25 36.21 -39.43
C LEU A 5 9.03 36.89 -40.07
N ASN A 6 8.07 36.08 -40.48
CA ASN A 6 6.75 36.56 -40.84
C ASN A 6 6.04 37.03 -39.54
N GLY A 7 5.53 38.26 -39.51
CA GLY A 7 4.90 38.86 -38.33
C GLY A 7 3.79 37.93 -37.72
N LYS A 8 3.12 37.15 -38.58
CA LYS A 8 2.14 36.14 -38.13
C LYS A 8 2.76 35.00 -37.31
N VAL A 9 4.00 34.56 -37.67
CA VAL A 9 4.73 33.52 -36.94
C VAL A 9 5.19 34.05 -35.57
N LEU A 10 5.63 35.28 -35.51
CA LEU A 10 6.06 35.93 -34.27
C LEU A 10 4.90 36.08 -33.28
N ILE A 11 3.74 36.49 -33.77
CA ILE A 11 2.50 36.56 -32.96
C ILE A 11 2.10 35.15 -32.47
N ALA A 12 2.14 34.14 -33.32
CA ALA A 12 1.79 32.76 -32.92
C ALA A 12 2.73 32.22 -31.82
N VAL A 13 4.02 32.47 -31.92
CA VAL A 13 5.00 32.07 -30.90
C VAL A 13 4.75 32.76 -29.57
N LEU A 14 4.46 34.09 -29.59
CA LEU A 14 4.14 34.83 -28.36
C LEU A 14 2.85 34.35 -27.70
N VAL A 15 1.83 34.02 -28.47
CA VAL A 15 0.56 33.47 -27.94
C VAL A 15 0.79 32.11 -27.30
N ILE A 16 1.53 31.21 -27.95
CA ILE A 16 1.85 29.87 -27.39
C ILE A 16 2.69 30.02 -26.13
N ALA A 17 3.69 30.88 -26.11
CA ALA A 17 4.52 31.14 -24.92
C ALA A 17 3.68 31.69 -23.76
N GLY A 18 2.73 32.58 -24.03
CA GLY A 18 1.80 33.13 -23.05
C GLY A 18 0.88 32.05 -22.44
N ILE A 19 0.34 31.18 -23.28
CA ILE A 19 -0.51 30.06 -22.82
C ILE A 19 0.28 29.09 -21.93
N LEU A 20 1.50 28.72 -22.31
CA LEU A 20 2.37 27.85 -21.55
C LEU A 20 2.76 28.45 -20.18
N LEU A 21 3.06 29.76 -20.17
CA LEU A 21 3.39 30.48 -18.93
C LEU A 21 2.18 30.55 -17.99
N PHE A 22 0.98 30.82 -18.53
CA PHE A 22 -0.25 30.85 -17.76
C PHE A 22 -0.61 29.47 -17.20
N ALA A 23 -0.49 28.41 -18.01
CA ALA A 23 -0.71 27.03 -17.58
C ALA A 23 0.28 26.60 -16.48
N SER A 24 1.55 27.00 -16.59
CA SER A 24 2.57 26.73 -15.58
C SER A 24 2.26 27.44 -14.26
N LEU A 25 1.85 28.72 -14.31
CA LEU A 25 1.49 29.48 -13.13
C LEU A 25 0.23 28.92 -12.45
N ALA A 26 -0.79 28.54 -13.22
CA ALA A 26 -2.00 27.91 -12.72
C ALA A 26 -1.67 26.57 -12.04
N PHE A 27 -0.79 25.76 -12.61
CA PHE A 27 -0.34 24.49 -12.04
C PHE A 27 0.36 24.67 -10.69
N ILE A 28 1.20 25.70 -10.53
CA ILE A 28 1.89 26.02 -9.27
C ILE A 28 0.88 26.47 -8.20
N LEU A 29 -0.13 27.25 -8.59
CA LEU A 29 -1.16 27.76 -7.66
C LEU A 29 -2.10 26.64 -7.16
N ILE A 30 -2.41 25.65 -8.02
CA ILE A 30 -3.26 24.50 -7.67
C ILE A 30 -2.52 23.50 -6.76
N ARG A 31 -1.19 23.40 -6.91
CA ARG A 31 -0.34 22.51 -6.09
C ARG A 31 0.20 23.19 -4.83
N ARG A 32 -0.56 24.08 -4.18
CA ARG A 32 -0.17 24.56 -2.86
C ARG A 32 -0.16 23.37 -1.90
N PRO A 33 0.96 23.04 -1.25
CA PRO A 33 0.96 22.03 -0.19
C PRO A 33 -0.02 22.48 0.90
N ALA A 34 -0.89 21.57 1.34
CA ALA A 34 -1.77 21.79 2.46
C ALA A 34 -0.92 22.21 3.67
N ALA A 35 -1.36 23.25 4.39
CA ALA A 35 -0.73 23.66 5.63
C ALA A 35 -0.69 22.46 6.60
N PRO A 36 0.41 22.27 7.35
CA PRO A 36 0.47 21.22 8.35
C PRO A 36 -0.67 21.43 9.37
N PRO A 37 -1.30 20.32 9.86
CA PRO A 37 -2.33 20.43 10.87
C PRO A 37 -1.79 21.16 12.11
N PRO A 38 -2.61 21.91 12.85
CA PRO A 38 -2.17 22.57 14.08
C PRO A 38 -1.67 21.52 15.05
N ASP A 39 -0.48 21.78 15.59
CA ASP A 39 0.16 21.00 16.64
C ASP A 39 -0.81 20.90 17.84
N LEU A 40 -1.44 19.74 18.02
CA LEU A 40 -2.22 19.47 19.22
C LEU A 40 -1.21 19.18 20.33
N THR A 41 -0.81 20.23 21.04
CA THR A 41 -0.10 20.09 22.31
C THR A 41 -0.94 19.19 23.22
N PRO A 42 -0.37 18.07 23.73
CA PRO A 42 -1.11 17.23 24.66
C PRO A 42 -1.37 18.05 25.93
N ALA A 43 -2.64 18.27 26.25
CA ALA A 43 -3.03 18.81 27.54
C ALA A 43 -2.51 17.86 28.62
N SER A 44 -1.63 18.36 29.49
CA SER A 44 -1.17 17.62 30.66
C SER A 44 -2.34 17.29 31.54
N ALA A 45 -2.81 16.05 31.48
CA ALA A 45 -3.80 15.55 32.42
C ALA A 45 -3.12 15.46 33.79
N ILE A 46 -3.57 16.29 34.73
CA ILE A 46 -3.21 16.17 36.15
C ILE A 46 -3.89 14.91 36.66
N LEU A 47 -3.12 13.85 36.84
CA LEU A 47 -3.60 12.61 37.45
C LEU A 47 -3.79 12.86 38.95
N THR A 48 -5.02 13.14 39.39
CA THR A 48 -5.36 13.13 40.83
C THR A 48 -5.41 11.66 41.25
N ILE A 49 -4.39 11.22 41.97
CA ILE A 49 -4.33 9.88 42.59
C ILE A 49 -5.28 9.91 43.80
N ILE A 50 -6.46 9.33 43.68
CA ILE A 50 -7.33 9.00 44.82
C ILE A 50 -6.79 7.69 45.37
N PRO A 51 -6.32 7.62 46.63
CA PRO A 51 -5.88 6.35 47.24
C PRO A 51 -7.12 5.43 47.31
N ALA A 52 -7.01 4.29 46.66
CA ALA A 52 -8.01 3.24 46.74
C ALA A 52 -8.05 2.65 48.16
N PRO A 53 -9.24 2.28 48.69
CA PRO A 53 -9.31 1.57 49.97
C PRO A 53 -8.52 0.27 49.86
N THR A 54 -7.66 0.05 50.87
CA THR A 54 -6.88 -1.18 50.99
C THR A 54 -7.84 -2.37 51.16
N SER A 55 -8.09 -3.07 50.06
CA SER A 55 -8.79 -4.35 50.11
C SER A 55 -7.85 -5.43 50.63
N THR A 56 -8.24 -6.09 51.69
CA THR A 56 -7.61 -7.28 52.24
C THR A 56 -7.43 -8.31 51.10
N PRO A 57 -6.24 -8.93 50.96
CA PRO A 57 -6.03 -9.91 49.90
C PRO A 57 -6.93 -11.12 50.15
N HIS A 58 -8.01 -11.20 49.38
CA HIS A 58 -8.75 -12.44 49.25
C HIS A 58 -7.92 -13.41 48.41
N ALA A 59 -7.52 -14.53 49.01
CA ALA A 59 -6.78 -15.57 48.30
C ALA A 59 -7.59 -16.02 47.08
N GLN A 60 -7.20 -15.60 45.88
CA GLN A 60 -7.77 -16.10 44.64
C GLN A 60 -7.42 -17.60 44.51
N PRO A 61 -8.39 -18.43 44.13
CA PRO A 61 -8.08 -19.80 43.75
C PRO A 61 -7.11 -19.76 42.55
N PRO A 62 -6.17 -20.72 42.42
CA PRO A 62 -5.19 -20.73 41.36
C PRO A 62 -5.90 -20.66 40.01
N THR A 63 -5.65 -19.58 39.25
CA THR A 63 -6.12 -19.46 37.86
C THR A 63 -5.50 -20.61 37.05
N PRO A 64 -6.32 -21.42 36.33
CA PRO A 64 -5.76 -22.49 35.52
C PRO A 64 -4.78 -21.88 34.53
N THR A 65 -3.53 -22.32 34.57
CA THR A 65 -2.49 -21.92 33.61
C THR A 65 -3.01 -22.22 32.21
N PRO A 66 -3.10 -21.21 31.32
CA PRO A 66 -3.50 -21.50 29.95
C PRO A 66 -2.50 -22.48 29.34
N PHE A 67 -3.01 -23.56 28.79
CA PHE A 67 -2.19 -24.50 28.05
C PHE A 67 -1.47 -23.75 26.93
N PRO A 68 -0.17 -24.00 26.67
CA PRO A 68 0.51 -23.40 25.53
C PRO A 68 -0.29 -23.75 24.27
N PRO A 69 -0.50 -22.79 23.33
CA PRO A 69 -1.24 -23.07 22.12
C PRO A 69 -0.56 -24.22 21.39
N THR A 70 -1.32 -25.29 21.15
CA THR A 70 -0.87 -26.40 20.32
C THR A 70 -0.49 -25.80 18.95
N PRO A 71 0.70 -26.07 18.39
CA PRO A 71 1.05 -25.58 17.08
C PRO A 71 0.03 -26.12 16.08
N THR A 72 -0.86 -25.24 15.62
CA THR A 72 -1.79 -25.57 14.53
C THR A 72 -0.95 -25.69 13.28
N THR A 73 -0.71 -26.93 12.84
CA THR A 73 -0.11 -27.17 11.53
C THR A 73 -1.08 -26.63 10.49
N SER A 74 -0.72 -25.51 9.86
CA SER A 74 -1.49 -24.98 8.74
C SER A 74 -1.57 -26.08 7.67
N PRO A 75 -2.75 -26.46 7.18
CA PRO A 75 -2.84 -27.48 6.15
C PRO A 75 -2.01 -27.04 4.94
N THR A 76 -1.20 -27.94 4.43
CA THR A 76 -0.48 -27.70 3.17
C THR A 76 -1.50 -27.37 2.09
N PRO A 77 -1.41 -26.21 1.42
CA PRO A 77 -2.37 -25.85 0.39
C PRO A 77 -2.34 -26.87 -0.75
N ALA A 78 -3.52 -27.16 -1.30
CA ALA A 78 -3.61 -28.05 -2.46
C ALA A 78 -2.86 -27.43 -3.66
N PRO A 79 -2.25 -28.23 -4.52
CA PRO A 79 -1.53 -27.73 -5.69
C PRO A 79 -2.40 -26.80 -6.55
N GLY A 80 -1.88 -25.64 -6.92
CA GLY A 80 -2.59 -24.65 -7.73
C GLY A 80 -3.57 -23.74 -6.98
N GLN A 81 -3.66 -23.83 -5.66
CA GLN A 81 -4.50 -22.94 -4.85
C GLN A 81 -3.68 -21.78 -4.26
N PHE A 82 -4.33 -20.60 -4.22
CA PHE A 82 -3.79 -19.44 -3.52
C PHE A 82 -3.83 -19.67 -2.02
N ALA A 83 -2.68 -19.57 -1.36
CA ALA A 83 -2.56 -19.67 0.09
C ALA A 83 -1.27 -18.97 0.56
N VAL A 84 -1.23 -18.63 1.85
CA VAL A 84 -0.01 -18.09 2.47
C VAL A 84 1.14 -19.10 2.34
N GLY A 85 2.31 -18.60 1.96
CA GLY A 85 3.51 -19.41 1.70
C GLY A 85 3.67 -19.88 0.26
N VAL A 86 2.63 -19.79 -0.58
CA VAL A 86 2.66 -20.18 -1.99
C VAL A 86 3.35 -19.11 -2.83
N TYR A 87 4.08 -19.55 -3.85
CA TYR A 87 4.68 -18.67 -4.83
C TYR A 87 3.74 -18.40 -5.99
N VAL A 88 3.69 -17.15 -6.42
CA VAL A 88 2.87 -16.66 -7.52
C VAL A 88 3.69 -15.89 -8.52
N LEU A 89 3.24 -15.92 -9.76
CA LEU A 89 3.81 -15.21 -10.89
C LEU A 89 2.88 -14.08 -11.31
N VAL A 90 3.41 -12.92 -11.61
CA VAL A 90 2.65 -11.82 -12.22
C VAL A 90 2.35 -12.16 -13.68
N THR A 91 1.08 -12.06 -14.08
CA THR A 91 0.62 -12.39 -15.43
C THR A 91 -0.48 -11.43 -15.91
N ASN A 92 -0.74 -11.42 -17.21
CA ASN A 92 -1.86 -10.71 -17.82
C ASN A 92 -1.86 -9.18 -17.64
N THR A 93 -0.71 -8.56 -17.40
CA THR A 93 -0.60 -7.11 -17.26
C THR A 93 -0.45 -6.40 -18.61
N GLY A 94 -0.27 -7.13 -19.70
CA GLY A 94 -0.02 -6.57 -21.03
C GLY A 94 1.33 -5.88 -21.18
N GLY A 95 2.29 -6.14 -20.26
CA GLY A 95 3.61 -5.54 -20.23
C GLY A 95 3.70 -4.23 -19.42
N GLU A 96 2.59 -3.77 -18.86
CA GLU A 96 2.57 -2.56 -18.00
C GLU A 96 3.02 -2.84 -16.56
N GLY A 97 3.01 -4.11 -16.16
CA GLY A 97 3.30 -4.54 -14.80
C GLY A 97 2.09 -4.45 -13.86
N LEU A 98 2.24 -4.99 -12.66
CA LEU A 98 1.21 -5.04 -11.62
C LEU A 98 1.49 -4.02 -10.53
N ASN A 99 0.56 -3.11 -10.29
CA ASN A 99 0.67 -2.15 -9.18
C ASN A 99 0.55 -2.89 -7.84
N ILE A 100 1.53 -2.67 -6.97
CA ILE A 100 1.56 -3.18 -5.61
C ILE A 100 1.24 -2.03 -4.65
N HIS A 101 0.19 -2.20 -3.86
CA HIS A 101 -0.40 -1.18 -3.01
C HIS A 101 0.03 -1.33 -1.54
N ALA A 102 -0.02 -0.23 -0.79
CA ALA A 102 0.25 -0.22 0.64
C ALA A 102 -0.83 -0.99 1.44
N ASP A 103 -2.08 -0.90 0.99
CA ASP A 103 -3.26 -1.51 1.61
C ASP A 103 -4.10 -2.24 0.55
N PRO A 104 -5.01 -3.15 0.93
CA PRO A 104 -5.86 -3.89 0.00
C PRO A 104 -7.01 -3.01 -0.54
N SER A 105 -6.67 -1.99 -1.32
CA SER A 105 -7.59 -1.03 -1.94
C SER A 105 -7.00 -0.48 -3.23
N ILE A 106 -7.84 -0.27 -4.26
CA ILE A 106 -7.45 0.36 -5.53
C ILE A 106 -7.09 1.85 -5.35
N ASN A 107 -7.59 2.47 -4.28
CA ASN A 107 -7.31 3.86 -3.93
C ASN A 107 -6.08 4.01 -3.02
N ALA A 108 -5.52 2.90 -2.53
CA ALA A 108 -4.32 2.92 -1.70
C ALA A 108 -3.09 3.36 -2.52
N LYS A 109 -2.11 3.91 -1.80
CA LYS A 109 -0.85 4.32 -2.43
C LYS A 109 -0.16 3.13 -3.11
N VAL A 110 0.19 3.26 -4.40
CA VAL A 110 1.09 2.33 -5.07
C VAL A 110 2.50 2.51 -4.53
N ILE A 111 3.09 1.44 -4.02
CA ILE A 111 4.45 1.46 -3.43
C ILE A 111 5.51 1.14 -4.49
N PHE A 112 5.21 0.18 -5.36
CA PHE A 112 6.04 -0.17 -6.52
C PHE A 112 5.19 -0.92 -7.55
N SER A 113 5.77 -1.21 -8.72
CA SER A 113 5.18 -2.09 -9.74
C SER A 113 5.98 -3.38 -9.84
N GLY A 114 5.27 -4.53 -9.88
CA GLY A 114 5.83 -5.83 -10.21
C GLY A 114 5.81 -6.05 -11.72
N ASN A 115 6.89 -6.57 -12.27
CA ASN A 115 6.96 -6.85 -13.71
C ASN A 115 6.22 -8.14 -14.08
N ASP A 116 5.80 -8.27 -15.35
CA ASP A 116 5.34 -9.57 -15.87
C ASP A 116 6.43 -10.64 -15.67
N ALA A 117 5.98 -11.83 -15.30
CA ALA A 117 6.84 -12.97 -14.94
C ALA A 117 7.67 -12.77 -13.65
N GLU A 118 7.47 -11.70 -12.89
CA GLU A 118 8.11 -11.54 -11.58
C GLU A 118 7.46 -12.48 -10.56
N VAL A 119 8.29 -13.11 -9.72
CA VAL A 119 7.86 -14.11 -8.73
C VAL A 119 7.77 -13.48 -7.35
N PHE A 120 6.63 -13.68 -6.71
CA PHE A 120 6.36 -13.26 -5.35
C PHE A 120 5.93 -14.43 -4.48
N GLN A 121 6.14 -14.33 -3.18
CA GLN A 121 5.54 -15.23 -2.19
C GLN A 121 4.34 -14.55 -1.55
N ILE A 122 3.24 -15.29 -1.38
CA ILE A 122 2.08 -14.83 -0.62
C ILE A 122 2.42 -14.87 0.87
N THR A 123 2.29 -13.71 1.55
CA THR A 123 2.57 -13.59 2.99
C THR A 123 1.32 -13.42 3.83
N GLU A 124 0.25 -12.84 3.27
CA GLU A 124 -1.03 -12.62 3.97
C GLU A 124 -2.21 -12.68 2.98
N GLY A 125 -3.40 -12.82 3.50
CA GLY A 125 -4.66 -12.83 2.76
C GLY A 125 -5.40 -14.17 2.86
N PRO A 126 -6.50 -14.32 2.12
CA PRO A 126 -7.10 -13.34 1.23
C PRO A 126 -7.86 -12.23 1.96
N VAL A 127 -7.88 -11.04 1.39
CA VAL A 127 -8.75 -9.94 1.81
C VAL A 127 -9.69 -9.59 0.66
N SER A 128 -11.00 -9.60 0.91
CA SER A 128 -11.99 -9.17 -0.09
C SER A 128 -12.29 -7.69 0.12
N ALA A 129 -11.93 -6.86 -0.86
CA ALA A 129 -12.19 -5.42 -0.84
C ALA A 129 -12.48 -4.91 -2.26
N GLU A 130 -13.46 -4.01 -2.39
CA GLU A 130 -13.83 -3.32 -3.63
C GLU A 130 -14.12 -4.26 -4.82
N GLY A 131 -14.67 -5.46 -4.53
CA GLY A 131 -14.99 -6.47 -5.55
C GLY A 131 -13.81 -7.32 -6.02
N PHE A 132 -12.64 -7.15 -5.40
CA PHE A 132 -11.43 -7.91 -5.69
C PHE A 132 -10.99 -8.76 -4.51
N THR A 133 -10.24 -9.83 -4.80
CA THR A 133 -9.50 -10.61 -3.82
C THR A 133 -8.06 -10.13 -3.81
N TRP A 134 -7.59 -9.70 -2.64
CA TRP A 134 -6.27 -9.14 -2.43
C TRP A 134 -5.38 -10.09 -1.66
N TRP A 135 -4.11 -10.15 -2.06
CA TRP A 135 -3.07 -10.92 -1.41
C TRP A 135 -1.88 -10.03 -1.11
N ARG A 136 -1.31 -10.17 0.07
CA ARG A 136 -0.05 -9.52 0.38
C ARG A 136 1.09 -10.35 -0.15
N LEU A 137 1.95 -9.72 -0.92
CA LEU A 137 3.04 -10.33 -1.63
C LEU A 137 4.38 -9.82 -1.10
N SER A 138 5.40 -10.68 -1.13
CA SER A 138 6.80 -10.33 -0.89
C SER A 138 7.64 -10.84 -2.06
N ALA A 139 8.51 -9.99 -2.62
CA ALA A 139 9.37 -10.41 -3.72
C ALA A 139 10.38 -11.46 -3.23
N SER A 140 10.56 -12.53 -4.03
CA SER A 140 11.40 -13.67 -3.64
C SER A 140 12.88 -13.32 -3.47
N TYR A 141 13.33 -12.26 -4.13
CA TYR A 141 14.72 -11.81 -4.12
C TYR A 141 14.98 -10.59 -3.23
N ASP A 142 13.91 -9.92 -2.75
CA ASP A 142 14.00 -8.72 -1.90
C ASP A 142 12.78 -8.62 -0.98
N ALA A 143 12.95 -9.02 0.27
CA ALA A 143 11.90 -9.00 1.28
C ALA A 143 11.42 -7.58 1.66
N THR A 144 12.14 -6.52 1.25
CA THR A 144 11.69 -5.13 1.46
C THR A 144 10.60 -4.72 0.47
N ARG A 145 10.53 -5.40 -0.68
CA ARG A 145 9.49 -5.22 -1.68
C ARG A 145 8.26 -6.06 -1.32
N THR A 146 7.41 -5.52 -0.45
CA THR A 146 6.18 -6.17 0.00
C THR A 146 4.99 -5.22 -0.12
N GLY A 147 3.81 -5.77 -0.41
CA GLY A 147 2.57 -5.00 -0.51
C GLY A 147 1.40 -5.82 -1.04
N TRP A 148 0.27 -5.17 -1.28
CA TRP A 148 -0.98 -5.81 -1.66
C TRP A 148 -1.22 -5.75 -3.18
N ALA A 149 -1.67 -6.87 -3.73
CA ALA A 149 -2.03 -7.00 -5.13
C ALA A 149 -3.32 -7.79 -5.32
N VAL A 150 -4.01 -7.54 -6.42
CA VAL A 150 -5.23 -8.26 -6.79
C VAL A 150 -4.90 -9.61 -7.42
N GLN A 151 -5.66 -10.64 -7.03
CA GLN A 151 -5.50 -12.03 -7.51
C GLN A 151 -5.59 -12.17 -9.03
N ASN A 152 -6.36 -11.32 -9.69
CA ASN A 152 -6.64 -11.41 -11.13
C ASN A 152 -5.39 -11.38 -12.03
N TYR A 153 -4.30 -10.81 -11.53
CA TYR A 153 -3.02 -10.69 -12.23
C TYR A 153 -1.95 -11.62 -11.68
N LEU A 154 -2.36 -12.66 -10.94
CA LEU A 154 -1.46 -13.62 -10.33
C LEU A 154 -1.78 -15.03 -10.81
N SER A 155 -0.75 -15.82 -10.99
CA SER A 155 -0.86 -17.26 -11.28
C SER A 155 -0.02 -18.03 -10.27
N VAL A 156 -0.58 -19.09 -9.70
CA VAL A 156 0.13 -19.95 -8.74
C VAL A 156 1.20 -20.77 -9.47
N ILE A 157 2.40 -20.79 -8.89
CA ILE A 157 3.48 -21.68 -9.35
C ILE A 157 3.31 -23.01 -8.62
N PRO A 158 3.03 -24.12 -9.32
CA PRO A 158 2.89 -25.41 -8.67
C PRO A 158 4.22 -25.84 -8.05
N SER A 159 4.18 -26.20 -6.76
CA SER A 159 5.29 -26.86 -6.09
C SER A 159 5.34 -28.32 -6.53
N HIS A 160 6.44 -28.75 -7.08
CA HIS A 160 6.70 -30.17 -7.42
C HIS A 160 7.29 -30.91 -6.22
#